data_49932cd677dd9a2a207c473475e7667d
#
_entry.id   49932cd677dd9a2a207c473475e7667d
#
_cell.length_a   1.000
_cell.length_b   1.000
_cell.length_c   1.000
_cell.angle_alpha   90.00
_cell.angle_beta   90.00
_cell.angle_gamma   90.00
#
_symmetry.space_group_name_H-M   'P 1'
#
loop_
_entity.id
_entity.type
_entity.pdbx_description
1 polymer ?
#
loop_
_entity_poly.entity_id
_entity_poly.type
_entity_poly.pdbx_seq_one_letter_code
_entity_poly.pdbx_strand_id
1 'polypeptide(L)'
;MPLRQQHLRVVQKPGVTTRPNLSENPELKALSAAEEAICADLHCHSTASDGILSPAALVSRAKSRGVTLLALTDHDTVGGLPEAAAACRRQGVALVPAIEFSSRWGKRPVHIVGLDIDPNSPALREGIALRERLRRERAERIATRLEKRGFEGALKGARALAGDGVIGRPHFARWLVQQGYVEDSGRAFKRYLGAGKVADVKVEWPQLSETVACIRAANGVAVLAHPLKYNLSRTQLRSLLRDFAMAGGEAIELLCGRQNPVQTRELRQLMEAVAAELARPPLHCSLGSDFHQPEQPWRELGCVRLPEGVQPVWALLGR
;
A
#
# COMPACT_ATOMS: atom_id res chain seq x y z
N MET A 1 -64.20 26.27 -4.88
CA MET A 1 -63.22 25.47 -5.64
C MET A 1 -62.07 25.07 -4.72
N PRO A 2 -61.88 23.79 -4.41
CA PRO A 2 -60.86 23.35 -3.47
C PRO A 2 -59.51 23.11 -4.15
N LEU A 3 -58.45 23.52 -3.46
CA LEU A 3 -57.05 23.33 -3.83
C LEU A 3 -56.69 21.87 -3.79
N ARG A 4 -56.08 21.39 -4.89
CA ARG A 4 -55.52 20.01 -5.00
C ARG A 4 -54.25 19.88 -4.17
N GLN A 5 -54.25 18.99 -3.20
CA GLN A 5 -53.06 18.49 -2.53
C GLN A 5 -52.26 17.59 -3.51
N GLN A 6 -51.04 18.03 -3.85
CA GLN A 6 -50.07 17.16 -4.53
C GLN A 6 -49.37 16.26 -3.53
N HIS A 7 -49.54 14.95 -3.69
CA HIS A 7 -48.85 13.93 -2.95
C HIS A 7 -47.38 13.86 -3.40
N LEU A 8 -46.46 14.25 -2.53
CA LEU A 8 -45.05 13.97 -2.67
C LEU A 8 -44.84 12.46 -2.54
N ARG A 9 -44.43 11.80 -3.65
CA ARG A 9 -43.95 10.44 -3.63
C ARG A 9 -42.57 10.42 -2.96
N VAL A 10 -42.49 9.73 -1.80
CA VAL A 10 -41.25 9.37 -1.14
C VAL A 10 -40.52 8.36 -2.04
N VAL A 11 -39.40 8.79 -2.61
CA VAL A 11 -38.48 7.89 -3.32
C VAL A 11 -37.80 7.04 -2.28
N GLN A 12 -38.11 5.75 -2.25
CA GLN A 12 -37.38 4.76 -1.44
C GLN A 12 -35.93 4.71 -1.92
N LYS A 13 -34.98 4.93 -0.99
CA LYS A 13 -33.57 4.72 -1.22
C LYS A 13 -33.33 3.24 -1.55
N PRO A 14 -32.46 2.91 -2.56
CA PRO A 14 -32.10 1.53 -2.83
C PRO A 14 -31.44 0.90 -1.61
N GLY A 15 -31.83 -0.35 -1.34
CA GLY A 15 -31.47 -1.10 -0.17
C GLY A 15 -29.97 -1.15 0.08
N VAL A 16 -29.60 -0.87 1.32
CA VAL A 16 -28.28 -1.15 1.88
C VAL A 16 -28.09 -2.66 1.82
N THR A 17 -27.24 -3.13 0.91
CA THR A 17 -26.75 -4.51 0.93
C THR A 17 -25.91 -4.66 2.19
N THR A 18 -26.42 -5.39 3.16
CA THR A 18 -25.70 -5.78 4.36
C THR A 18 -24.42 -6.51 3.97
N ARG A 19 -23.27 -5.97 4.37
CA ARG A 19 -21.96 -6.63 4.27
C ARG A 19 -22.00 -8.02 4.91
N PRO A 20 -21.20 -8.98 4.44
CA PRO A 20 -20.74 -10.02 5.34
C PRO A 20 -19.93 -9.32 6.44
N ASN A 21 -20.46 -9.37 7.65
CA ASN A 21 -19.91 -8.74 8.83
C ASN A 21 -18.55 -9.39 9.11
N LEU A 22 -17.43 -8.70 8.81
CA LEU A 22 -16.08 -9.19 9.11
C LEU A 22 -15.85 -9.34 10.62
N SER A 23 -16.68 -8.68 11.46
CA SER A 23 -16.74 -8.98 12.89
C SER A 23 -17.25 -10.41 13.18
N GLU A 24 -17.79 -11.09 12.20
CA GLU A 24 -18.17 -12.51 12.25
C GLU A 24 -17.09 -13.42 11.65
N ASN A 25 -15.96 -12.88 11.16
CA ASN A 25 -14.82 -13.72 10.81
C ASN A 25 -14.25 -14.33 12.12
N PRO A 26 -14.49 -15.65 12.34
CA PRO A 26 -14.07 -16.31 13.58
C PRO A 26 -12.55 -16.25 13.79
N GLU A 27 -11.76 -16.10 12.71
CA GLU A 27 -10.31 -16.00 12.77
C GLU A 27 -9.83 -14.65 13.33
N LEU A 28 -10.50 -13.53 13.00
CA LEU A 28 -10.18 -12.20 13.57
C LEU A 28 -10.67 -12.09 15.02
N LYS A 29 -11.80 -12.72 15.37
CA LYS A 29 -12.27 -12.83 16.77
C LYS A 29 -11.36 -13.73 17.61
N ALA A 30 -10.87 -14.83 17.07
CA ALA A 30 -9.93 -15.72 17.75
C ALA A 30 -8.59 -15.02 18.02
N LEU A 31 -8.11 -14.14 17.13
CA LEU A 31 -6.91 -13.33 17.34
C LEU A 31 -7.06 -12.29 18.47
N SER A 32 -8.28 -11.77 18.70
CA SER A 32 -8.55 -10.85 19.83
C SER A 32 -8.69 -11.55 21.18
N ALA A 33 -8.94 -12.86 21.19
CA ALA A 33 -9.12 -13.66 22.40
C ALA A 33 -7.88 -14.47 22.81
N ALA A 34 -6.93 -14.67 21.89
CA ALA A 34 -5.65 -15.30 22.18
C ALA A 34 -4.62 -14.20 22.50
N GLU A 35 -4.15 -14.14 23.74
CA GLU A 35 -2.97 -13.35 24.15
C GLU A 35 -1.66 -13.83 23.48
N GLU A 36 -1.73 -14.69 22.48
CA GLU A 36 -0.58 -15.02 21.63
C GLU A 36 -0.20 -13.81 20.80
N ALA A 37 1.01 -13.34 20.96
CA ALA A 37 1.54 -12.14 20.34
C ALA A 37 1.34 -12.16 18.80
N ILE A 38 0.44 -11.30 18.29
CA ILE A 38 0.18 -11.15 16.86
C ILE A 38 1.50 -10.88 16.14
N CYS A 39 1.88 -11.79 15.24
CA CYS A 39 2.96 -11.58 14.30
C CYS A 39 2.38 -11.03 13.00
N ALA A 40 2.32 -9.70 12.90
CA ALA A 40 1.75 -9.05 11.74
C ALA A 40 2.82 -8.67 10.71
N ASP A 41 2.43 -8.71 9.43
CA ASP A 41 3.11 -8.03 8.33
C ASP A 41 2.04 -7.41 7.43
N LEU A 42 1.91 -6.09 7.49
CA LEU A 42 0.82 -5.36 6.85
C LEU A 42 1.29 -4.56 5.62
N HIS A 43 2.48 -4.90 5.08
CA HIS A 43 3.02 -4.28 3.88
C HIS A 43 3.97 -5.23 3.15
N CYS A 44 3.50 -5.84 2.07
CA CYS A 44 4.30 -6.71 1.21
C CYS A 44 3.74 -6.78 -0.21
N HIS A 45 4.59 -7.19 -1.17
CA HIS A 45 4.30 -7.19 -2.59
C HIS A 45 4.51 -8.54 -3.23
N SER A 46 3.62 -8.87 -4.17
CA SER A 46 3.65 -10.08 -4.97
C SER A 46 3.91 -9.80 -6.45
N THR A 47 3.88 -10.86 -7.28
CA THR A 47 3.93 -10.72 -8.74
C THR A 47 2.71 -10.01 -9.34
N ALA A 48 1.66 -9.74 -8.57
CA ALA A 48 0.55 -8.90 -9.04
C ALA A 48 0.99 -7.42 -9.20
N SER A 49 2.09 -7.00 -8.55
CA SER A 49 2.77 -5.72 -8.82
C SER A 49 4.25 -5.93 -9.13
N ASP A 50 5.14 -5.66 -8.22
CA ASP A 50 6.58 -5.67 -8.47
C ASP A 50 7.39 -6.56 -7.53
N GLY A 51 6.72 -7.36 -6.69
CA GLY A 51 7.33 -8.49 -6.01
C GLY A 51 7.74 -9.61 -6.97
N ILE A 52 8.52 -10.58 -6.49
CA ILE A 52 8.96 -11.72 -7.31
C ILE A 52 8.30 -13.04 -6.95
N LEU A 53 7.61 -13.11 -5.81
CA LEU A 53 6.85 -14.30 -5.41
C LEU A 53 5.38 -14.15 -5.84
N SER A 54 4.78 -15.26 -6.29
CA SER A 54 3.32 -15.27 -6.49
C SER A 54 2.61 -15.02 -5.14
N PRO A 55 1.36 -14.56 -5.15
CA PRO A 55 0.61 -14.36 -3.91
C PRO A 55 0.60 -15.60 -3.01
N ALA A 56 0.44 -16.79 -3.57
CA ALA A 56 0.45 -18.04 -2.79
C ALA A 56 1.85 -18.37 -2.22
N ALA A 57 2.91 -18.18 -2.99
CA ALA A 57 4.29 -18.39 -2.51
C ALA A 57 4.67 -17.39 -1.42
N LEU A 58 4.20 -16.14 -1.53
CA LEU A 58 4.40 -15.11 -0.52
C LEU A 58 3.70 -15.48 0.80
N VAL A 59 2.44 -15.95 0.74
CA VAL A 59 1.71 -16.45 1.92
C VAL A 59 2.45 -17.62 2.58
N SER A 60 2.94 -18.58 1.78
CA SER A 60 3.71 -19.72 2.30
C SER A 60 4.99 -19.27 3.01
N ARG A 61 5.67 -18.26 2.45
CA ARG A 61 6.85 -17.66 3.08
C ARG A 61 6.48 -16.94 4.37
N ALA A 62 5.41 -16.13 4.38
CA ALA A 62 4.92 -15.44 5.56
C ALA A 62 4.62 -16.44 6.70
N LYS A 63 3.91 -17.54 6.40
CA LYS A 63 3.65 -18.62 7.35
C LYS A 63 4.93 -19.23 7.91
N SER A 64 5.91 -19.53 7.04
CA SER A 64 7.21 -20.10 7.47
C SER A 64 8.02 -19.15 8.37
N ARG A 65 7.70 -17.85 8.34
CA ARG A 65 8.29 -16.81 9.19
C ARG A 65 7.45 -16.51 10.45
N GLY A 66 6.38 -17.30 10.68
CA GLY A 66 5.52 -17.15 11.84
C GLY A 66 4.53 -15.99 11.76
N VAL A 67 4.31 -15.42 10.57
CA VAL A 67 3.29 -14.39 10.37
C VAL A 67 1.91 -14.99 10.55
N THR A 68 1.10 -14.39 11.43
CA THR A 68 -0.28 -14.79 11.73
C THR A 68 -1.31 -13.84 11.12
N LEU A 69 -0.92 -12.56 10.89
CA LEU A 69 -1.76 -11.52 10.28
C LEU A 69 -0.99 -10.90 9.11
N LEU A 70 -1.50 -11.06 7.90
CA LEU A 70 -0.85 -10.60 6.66
C LEU A 70 -1.75 -9.63 5.91
N ALA A 71 -1.20 -8.53 5.38
CA ALA A 71 -1.85 -7.72 4.36
C ALA A 71 -1.04 -7.77 3.05
N LEU A 72 -1.67 -8.17 1.96
CA LEU A 72 -1.07 -8.06 0.62
C LEU A 72 -1.40 -6.68 0.06
N THR A 73 -0.36 -5.87 -0.16
CA THR A 73 -0.47 -4.43 -0.50
C THR A 73 0.13 -4.13 -1.87
N ASP A 74 -0.13 -4.96 -2.85
CA ASP A 74 0.37 -4.75 -4.21
C ASP A 74 0.09 -3.34 -4.73
N HIS A 75 1.05 -2.76 -5.42
CA HIS A 75 0.98 -1.40 -5.95
C HIS A 75 -0.17 -1.20 -6.92
N ASP A 76 -1.12 -0.34 -6.56
CA ASP A 76 -2.26 0.14 -7.38
C ASP A 76 -3.13 -1.00 -7.95
N THR A 77 -3.15 -2.18 -7.31
CA THR A 77 -3.94 -3.33 -7.72
C THR A 77 -4.39 -4.19 -6.54
N VAL A 78 -5.50 -4.87 -6.71
CA VAL A 78 -6.02 -5.93 -5.82
C VAL A 78 -5.99 -7.30 -6.50
N GLY A 79 -5.34 -7.40 -7.67
CA GLY A 79 -5.34 -8.61 -8.50
C GLY A 79 -4.76 -9.85 -7.81
N GLY A 80 -3.84 -9.67 -6.84
CA GLY A 80 -3.25 -10.76 -6.07
C GLY A 80 -4.12 -11.28 -4.92
N LEU A 81 -5.16 -10.53 -4.49
CA LEU A 81 -5.96 -10.88 -3.31
C LEU A 81 -6.69 -12.23 -3.42
N PRO A 82 -7.31 -12.61 -4.56
CA PRO A 82 -8.01 -13.89 -4.65
C PRO A 82 -7.10 -15.11 -4.39
N GLU A 83 -5.88 -15.11 -4.99
CA GLU A 83 -4.89 -16.17 -4.79
C GLU A 83 -4.34 -16.17 -3.36
N ALA A 84 -4.01 -14.99 -2.82
CA ALA A 84 -3.56 -14.84 -1.45
C ALA A 84 -4.62 -15.33 -0.46
N ALA A 85 -5.90 -14.97 -0.64
CA ALA A 85 -6.99 -15.40 0.23
C ALA A 85 -7.16 -16.91 0.23
N ALA A 86 -7.07 -17.56 -0.95
CA ALA A 86 -7.13 -19.01 -1.04
C ALA A 86 -5.94 -19.67 -0.32
N ALA A 87 -4.73 -19.12 -0.44
CA ALA A 87 -3.54 -19.63 0.24
C ALA A 87 -3.59 -19.42 1.76
N CYS A 88 -4.04 -18.25 2.21
CA CYS A 88 -4.20 -17.91 3.62
C CYS A 88 -5.18 -18.86 4.33
N ARG A 89 -6.36 -19.12 3.72
CA ARG A 89 -7.32 -20.10 4.27
C ARG A 89 -6.72 -21.49 4.42
N ARG A 90 -5.92 -21.95 3.46
CA ARG A 90 -5.27 -23.28 3.55
C ARG A 90 -4.21 -23.37 4.62
N GLN A 91 -3.56 -22.25 4.96
CA GLN A 91 -2.38 -22.24 5.84
C GLN A 91 -2.66 -21.64 7.24
N GLY A 92 -3.91 -21.22 7.51
CA GLY A 92 -4.28 -20.62 8.78
C GLY A 92 -3.52 -19.31 9.04
N VAL A 93 -3.45 -18.43 8.04
CA VAL A 93 -2.95 -17.06 8.14
C VAL A 93 -4.14 -16.12 7.93
N ALA A 94 -4.36 -15.18 8.85
CA ALA A 94 -5.41 -14.18 8.67
C ALA A 94 -4.97 -13.18 7.60
N LEU A 95 -5.82 -12.98 6.56
CA LEU A 95 -5.57 -12.00 5.50
C LEU A 95 -6.39 -10.74 5.72
N VAL A 96 -5.72 -9.60 5.71
CA VAL A 96 -6.33 -8.27 5.60
C VAL A 96 -6.33 -7.88 4.11
N PRO A 97 -7.51 -7.71 3.47
CA PRO A 97 -7.56 -7.20 2.10
C PRO A 97 -6.96 -5.80 2.03
N ALA A 98 -5.96 -5.60 1.16
CA ALA A 98 -5.22 -4.33 1.16
C ALA A 98 -4.72 -3.94 -0.24
N ILE A 99 -4.22 -2.72 -0.34
CA ILE A 99 -3.62 -2.14 -1.53
C ILE A 99 -2.62 -1.06 -1.11
N GLU A 100 -1.52 -0.87 -1.85
CA GLU A 100 -0.69 0.31 -1.72
C GLU A 100 -0.90 1.25 -2.92
N PHE A 101 -1.54 2.38 -2.68
CA PHE A 101 -1.79 3.38 -3.71
C PHE A 101 -0.62 4.33 -3.90
N SER A 102 -0.21 4.51 -5.18
CA SER A 102 0.61 5.64 -5.60
C SER A 102 -0.17 6.94 -5.46
N SER A 103 0.45 7.92 -4.79
CA SER A 103 -0.14 9.22 -4.46
C SER A 103 0.91 10.33 -4.51
N ARG A 104 0.51 11.58 -4.31
CA ARG A 104 1.42 12.71 -4.14
C ARG A 104 0.99 13.64 -3.01
N TRP A 105 1.97 14.20 -2.33
CA TRP A 105 1.82 15.32 -1.39
C TRP A 105 2.49 16.55 -2.00
N GLY A 106 1.69 17.49 -2.44
CA GLY A 106 2.15 18.56 -3.32
C GLY A 106 2.75 17.98 -4.61
N LYS A 107 4.06 18.17 -4.83
CA LYS A 107 4.80 17.60 -5.97
C LYS A 107 5.60 16.34 -5.63
N ARG A 108 5.56 15.88 -4.37
CA ARG A 108 6.34 14.73 -3.90
C ARG A 108 5.53 13.45 -4.00
N PRO A 109 6.06 12.39 -4.61
CA PRO A 109 5.41 11.09 -4.58
C PRO A 109 5.41 10.55 -3.15
N VAL A 110 4.27 10.04 -2.73
CA VAL A 110 4.06 9.33 -1.47
C VAL A 110 3.19 8.11 -1.75
N HIS A 111 3.16 7.16 -0.81
CA HIS A 111 2.28 6.00 -0.91
C HIS A 111 1.32 5.96 0.28
N ILE A 112 0.10 5.50 0.02
CA ILE A 112 -0.93 5.31 1.03
C ILE A 112 -1.40 3.88 0.94
N VAL A 113 -1.20 3.13 2.01
CA VAL A 113 -1.76 1.78 2.12
C VAL A 113 -3.20 1.89 2.59
N GLY A 114 -4.10 1.18 1.90
CA GLY A 114 -5.47 0.94 2.35
C GLY A 114 -5.53 -0.47 2.94
N LEU A 115 -5.82 -0.57 4.24
CA LEU A 115 -6.06 -1.84 4.92
C LEU A 115 -7.55 -2.07 5.07
N ASP A 116 -7.99 -3.34 5.08
CA ASP A 116 -9.39 -3.77 5.26
C ASP A 116 -10.35 -3.12 4.25
N ILE A 117 -9.87 -3.00 3.01
CA ILE A 117 -10.64 -2.40 1.91
C ILE A 117 -11.69 -3.39 1.38
N ASP A 118 -12.82 -2.87 0.86
CA ASP A 118 -13.72 -3.63 0.01
C ASP A 118 -13.19 -3.64 -1.45
N PRO A 119 -12.65 -4.76 -1.94
CA PRO A 119 -12.11 -4.84 -3.31
C PRO A 119 -13.17 -4.60 -4.39
N ASN A 120 -14.46 -4.69 -4.04
CA ASN A 120 -15.59 -4.49 -4.94
C ASN A 120 -16.13 -3.07 -4.94
N SER A 121 -15.64 -2.19 -4.07
CA SER A 121 -16.05 -0.80 -4.00
C SER A 121 -15.88 -0.09 -5.34
N PRO A 122 -16.92 0.60 -5.86
CA PRO A 122 -16.80 1.41 -7.08
C PRO A 122 -15.68 2.46 -6.99
N ALA A 123 -15.57 3.15 -5.86
CA ALA A 123 -14.55 4.17 -5.64
C ALA A 123 -13.12 3.58 -5.73
N LEU A 124 -12.92 2.36 -5.19
CA LEU A 124 -11.63 1.69 -5.27
C LEU A 124 -11.30 1.30 -6.71
N ARG A 125 -12.27 0.74 -7.45
CA ARG A 125 -12.10 0.35 -8.86
C ARG A 125 -11.75 1.55 -9.75
N GLU A 126 -12.42 2.67 -9.56
CA GLU A 126 -12.09 3.92 -10.26
C GLU A 126 -10.68 4.40 -9.92
N GLY A 127 -10.31 4.37 -8.64
CA GLY A 127 -8.97 4.71 -8.17
C GLY A 127 -7.87 3.83 -8.76
N ILE A 128 -8.12 2.52 -8.88
CA ILE A 128 -7.23 1.55 -9.53
C ILE A 128 -7.13 1.83 -11.03
N ALA A 129 -8.25 1.97 -11.74
CA ALA A 129 -8.28 2.20 -13.19
C ALA A 129 -7.53 3.49 -13.59
N LEU A 130 -7.66 4.55 -12.80
CA LEU A 130 -6.91 5.79 -13.00
C LEU A 130 -5.39 5.55 -12.91
N ARG A 131 -4.94 4.85 -11.87
CA ARG A 131 -3.51 4.59 -11.64
C ARG A 131 -2.93 3.62 -12.66
N GLU A 132 -3.69 2.62 -13.07
CA GLU A 132 -3.30 1.70 -14.14
C GLU A 132 -3.02 2.44 -15.45
N ARG A 133 -3.89 3.39 -15.85
CA ARG A 133 -3.65 4.26 -17.01
C ARG A 133 -2.36 5.06 -16.84
N LEU A 134 -2.19 5.74 -15.70
CA LEU A 134 -1.00 6.54 -15.42
C LEU A 134 0.28 5.69 -15.43
N ARG A 135 0.22 4.45 -14.94
CA ARG A 135 1.37 3.51 -15.00
C ARG A 135 1.70 3.09 -16.41
N ARG A 136 0.70 2.81 -17.25
CA ARG A 136 0.93 2.48 -18.67
C ARG A 136 1.62 3.63 -19.39
N GLU A 137 1.08 4.83 -19.29
CA GLU A 137 1.67 6.04 -19.89
C GLU A 137 3.10 6.28 -19.38
N ARG A 138 3.33 6.08 -18.08
CA ARG A 138 4.68 6.17 -17.51
C ARG A 138 5.62 5.14 -18.09
N ALA A 139 5.19 3.89 -18.21
CA ALA A 139 6.01 2.80 -18.73
C ALA A 139 6.44 3.06 -20.18
N GLU A 140 5.53 3.54 -21.03
CA GLU A 140 5.84 3.92 -22.42
C GLU A 140 6.86 5.05 -22.48
N ARG A 141 6.72 6.07 -21.64
CA ARG A 141 7.68 7.19 -21.57
C ARG A 141 9.05 6.75 -21.02
N ILE A 142 9.08 5.81 -20.05
CA ILE A 142 10.33 5.22 -19.55
C ILE A 142 11.02 4.47 -20.68
N ALA A 143 10.29 3.60 -21.39
CA ALA A 143 10.83 2.83 -22.51
C ALA A 143 11.40 3.73 -23.61
N THR A 144 10.64 4.73 -24.08
CA THR A 144 11.11 5.70 -25.08
C THR A 144 12.42 6.37 -24.65
N ARG A 145 12.58 6.70 -23.36
CA ARG A 145 13.82 7.32 -22.87
C ARG A 145 14.99 6.33 -22.80
N LEU A 146 14.72 5.08 -22.49
CA LEU A 146 15.74 4.01 -22.48
C LEU A 146 16.16 3.65 -23.91
N GLU A 147 15.21 3.54 -24.83
CA GLU A 147 15.48 3.24 -26.26
C GLU A 147 16.34 4.32 -26.91
N LYS A 148 16.10 5.60 -26.61
CA LYS A 148 16.98 6.71 -27.02
C LYS A 148 18.42 6.60 -26.48
N ARG A 149 18.68 5.70 -25.54
CA ARG A 149 20.00 5.39 -24.99
C ARG A 149 20.55 4.05 -25.50
N GLY A 150 19.90 3.47 -26.52
CA GLY A 150 20.32 2.21 -27.13
C GLY A 150 19.79 0.94 -26.42
N PHE A 151 18.84 1.08 -25.48
CA PHE A 151 18.23 -0.06 -24.80
C PHE A 151 16.93 -0.47 -25.51
N GLU A 152 17.08 -1.04 -26.73
CA GLU A 152 15.95 -1.41 -27.58
C GLU A 152 15.08 -2.50 -26.95
N GLY A 153 13.74 -2.40 -27.14
CA GLY A 153 12.78 -3.37 -26.64
C GLY A 153 12.47 -3.25 -25.15
N ALA A 154 12.82 -2.14 -24.49
CA ALA A 154 12.64 -1.94 -23.05
C ALA A 154 11.19 -2.13 -22.58
N LEU A 155 10.20 -1.65 -23.34
CA LEU A 155 8.79 -1.82 -22.98
C LEU A 155 8.37 -3.28 -23.04
N LYS A 156 8.71 -3.98 -24.14
CA LYS A 156 8.38 -5.40 -24.34
C LYS A 156 8.99 -6.27 -23.25
N GLY A 157 10.26 -6.03 -22.93
CA GLY A 157 10.97 -6.79 -21.91
C GLY A 157 10.44 -6.53 -20.51
N ALA A 158 10.17 -5.27 -20.13
CA ALA A 158 9.59 -4.94 -18.83
C ALA A 158 8.16 -5.49 -18.69
N ARG A 159 7.33 -5.47 -19.73
CA ARG A 159 5.99 -6.08 -19.74
C ARG A 159 6.05 -7.60 -19.60
N ALA A 160 6.97 -8.27 -20.29
CA ALA A 160 7.14 -9.72 -20.14
C ALA A 160 7.49 -10.13 -18.70
N LEU A 161 8.26 -9.29 -17.99
CA LEU A 161 8.59 -9.51 -16.58
C LEU A 161 7.46 -9.15 -15.62
N ALA A 162 6.59 -8.23 -15.98
CA ALA A 162 5.39 -7.91 -15.20
C ALA A 162 4.30 -8.98 -15.37
N GLY A 163 4.29 -9.72 -16.50
CA GLY A 163 3.22 -10.66 -16.82
C GLY A 163 1.87 -9.97 -16.81
N ASP A 164 0.92 -10.56 -16.07
CA ASP A 164 -0.40 -9.98 -15.82
C ASP A 164 -0.41 -8.92 -14.72
N GLY A 165 0.72 -8.70 -14.06
CA GLY A 165 0.87 -7.74 -12.97
C GLY A 165 1.03 -6.29 -13.45
N VAL A 166 0.97 -5.38 -12.49
CA VAL A 166 1.10 -3.94 -12.73
C VAL A 166 2.54 -3.57 -13.04
N ILE A 167 2.80 -3.02 -14.23
CA ILE A 167 4.14 -2.63 -14.65
C ILE A 167 4.69 -1.44 -13.83
N GLY A 168 5.93 -1.56 -13.36
CA GLY A 168 6.64 -0.53 -12.60
C GLY A 168 8.12 -0.43 -12.98
N ARG A 169 8.81 0.56 -12.42
CA ARG A 169 10.27 0.74 -12.61
C ARG A 169 11.11 -0.50 -12.24
N PRO A 170 10.76 -1.30 -11.22
CA PRO A 170 11.49 -2.52 -10.92
C PRO A 170 11.53 -3.53 -12.07
N HIS A 171 10.47 -3.60 -12.90
CA HIS A 171 10.47 -4.46 -14.09
C HIS A 171 11.48 -4.01 -15.13
N PHE A 172 11.59 -2.70 -15.37
CA PHE A 172 12.65 -2.16 -16.22
C PHE A 172 14.05 -2.41 -15.63
N ALA A 173 14.19 -2.29 -14.30
CA ALA A 173 15.47 -2.58 -13.64
C ALA A 173 15.88 -4.05 -13.84
N ARG A 174 14.97 -4.99 -13.59
CA ARG A 174 15.19 -6.43 -13.80
C ARG A 174 15.48 -6.74 -15.26
N TRP A 175 14.76 -6.12 -16.18
CA TRP A 175 15.03 -6.29 -17.62
C TRP A 175 16.44 -5.80 -18.00
N LEU A 176 16.86 -4.63 -17.53
CA LEU A 176 18.23 -4.13 -17.78
C LEU A 176 19.30 -5.09 -17.25
N VAL A 177 19.06 -5.73 -16.11
CA VAL A 177 19.95 -6.77 -15.55
C VAL A 177 19.97 -8.01 -16.44
N GLN A 178 18.80 -8.52 -16.86
CA GLN A 178 18.71 -9.70 -17.72
C GLN A 178 19.38 -9.53 -19.07
N GLN A 179 19.36 -8.31 -19.61
CA GLN A 179 20.04 -7.99 -20.86
C GLN A 179 21.55 -7.72 -20.69
N GLY A 180 22.08 -7.79 -19.46
CA GLY A 180 23.49 -7.53 -19.18
C GLY A 180 23.89 -6.05 -19.27
N TYR A 181 22.95 -5.13 -19.33
CA TYR A 181 23.25 -3.68 -19.36
C TYR A 181 23.73 -3.14 -18.02
N VAL A 182 23.36 -3.79 -16.94
CA VAL A 182 23.80 -3.49 -15.58
C VAL A 182 23.94 -4.77 -14.75
N GLU A 183 24.74 -4.72 -13.71
CA GLU A 183 25.06 -5.85 -12.83
C GLU A 183 23.88 -6.25 -11.92
N ASP A 184 23.16 -5.23 -11.40
CA ASP A 184 22.06 -5.40 -10.45
C ASP A 184 21.00 -4.28 -10.57
N SER A 185 19.85 -4.48 -9.96
CA SER A 185 18.74 -3.51 -9.97
C SER A 185 19.13 -2.17 -9.32
N GLY A 186 19.97 -2.16 -8.29
CA GLY A 186 20.46 -0.94 -7.65
C GLY A 186 21.26 -0.07 -8.63
N ARG A 187 22.11 -0.71 -9.46
CA ARG A 187 22.84 -0.04 -10.54
C ARG A 187 21.89 0.51 -11.61
N ALA A 188 20.80 -0.24 -11.96
CA ALA A 188 19.78 0.25 -12.88
C ALA A 188 19.11 1.54 -12.37
N PHE A 189 18.71 1.57 -11.09
CA PHE A 189 18.16 2.77 -10.48
C PHE A 189 19.18 3.91 -10.41
N LYS A 190 20.42 3.64 -9.98
CA LYS A 190 21.47 4.64 -9.84
C LYS A 190 21.83 5.29 -11.17
N ARG A 191 21.82 4.53 -12.27
CA ARG A 191 22.27 5.03 -13.59
C ARG A 191 21.12 5.58 -14.44
N TYR A 192 19.91 4.96 -14.40
CA TYR A 192 18.89 5.22 -15.40
C TYR A 192 17.49 5.55 -14.84
N LEU A 193 17.01 4.85 -13.82
CA LEU A 193 15.59 4.84 -13.40
C LEU A 193 15.28 5.69 -12.19
N GLY A 194 16.30 6.03 -11.39
CA GLY A 194 16.13 6.79 -10.13
C GLY A 194 15.84 8.26 -10.36
N ALA A 195 15.60 8.97 -9.26
CA ALA A 195 15.29 10.40 -9.28
C ALA A 195 16.38 11.22 -9.99
N GLY A 196 15.97 12.08 -10.93
CA GLY A 196 16.85 12.92 -11.72
C GLY A 196 17.64 12.18 -12.83
N LYS A 197 17.39 10.89 -13.06
CA LYS A 197 18.04 10.10 -14.10
C LYS A 197 17.28 10.19 -15.42
N VAL A 198 17.90 9.70 -16.50
CA VAL A 198 17.38 9.82 -17.87
C VAL A 198 15.95 9.26 -18.00
N ALA A 199 15.66 8.14 -17.37
CA ALA A 199 14.35 7.51 -17.38
C ALA A 199 13.48 7.85 -16.15
N ASP A 200 13.82 8.91 -15.40
CA ASP A 200 12.96 9.43 -14.32
C ASP A 200 11.74 10.17 -14.89
N VAL A 201 10.68 9.42 -15.17
CA VAL A 201 9.41 9.95 -15.65
C VAL A 201 8.55 10.37 -14.46
N LYS A 202 8.28 11.66 -14.35
CA LYS A 202 7.33 12.19 -13.37
C LYS A 202 5.90 11.87 -13.80
N VAL A 203 5.09 11.52 -12.82
CA VAL A 203 3.65 11.25 -12.96
C VAL A 203 2.90 12.12 -11.97
N GLU A 204 1.82 12.71 -12.41
CA GLU A 204 0.89 13.42 -11.53
C GLU A 204 -0.11 12.43 -10.94
N TRP A 205 0.33 11.71 -9.90
CA TRP A 205 -0.53 10.86 -9.11
C TRP A 205 -1.64 11.68 -8.44
N PRO A 206 -2.79 11.06 -8.11
CA PRO A 206 -3.80 11.71 -7.28
C PRO A 206 -3.21 12.28 -5.99
N GLN A 207 -3.77 13.38 -5.50
CA GLN A 207 -3.33 13.98 -4.23
C GLN A 207 -3.56 13.02 -3.07
N LEU A 208 -2.79 13.20 -2.01
CA LEU A 208 -2.90 12.45 -0.77
C LEU A 208 -4.34 12.45 -0.24
N SER A 209 -5.03 13.58 -0.23
CA SER A 209 -6.41 13.71 0.23
C SER A 209 -7.41 12.93 -0.63
N GLU A 210 -7.24 12.94 -1.96
CA GLU A 210 -8.07 12.17 -2.89
C GLU A 210 -7.86 10.66 -2.69
N THR A 211 -6.61 10.25 -2.44
CA THR A 211 -6.27 8.85 -2.18
C THR A 211 -6.85 8.37 -0.85
N VAL A 212 -6.73 9.16 0.22
CA VAL A 212 -7.35 8.86 1.52
C VAL A 212 -8.87 8.76 1.39
N ALA A 213 -9.51 9.70 0.68
CA ALA A 213 -10.96 9.67 0.45
C ALA A 213 -11.38 8.39 -0.32
N CYS A 214 -10.61 7.99 -1.34
CA CYS A 214 -10.85 6.75 -2.11
C CYS A 214 -10.80 5.51 -1.22
N ILE A 215 -9.78 5.37 -0.36
CA ILE A 215 -9.63 4.25 0.57
C ILE A 215 -10.80 4.21 1.56
N ARG A 216 -11.16 5.35 2.15
CA ARG A 216 -12.28 5.45 3.09
C ARG A 216 -13.63 5.14 2.44
N ALA A 217 -13.84 5.58 1.19
CA ALA A 217 -15.02 5.22 0.41
C ALA A 217 -15.11 3.73 0.08
N ALA A 218 -13.97 3.03 0.11
CA ALA A 218 -13.88 1.58 0.05
C ALA A 218 -13.93 0.92 1.44
N ASN A 219 -14.35 1.66 2.46
CA ASN A 219 -14.41 1.23 3.86
C ASN A 219 -13.07 0.83 4.49
N GLY A 220 -11.96 1.16 3.85
CA GLY A 220 -10.63 0.84 4.33
C GLY A 220 -10.08 1.85 5.32
N VAL A 221 -9.07 1.43 6.05
CA VAL A 221 -8.23 2.25 6.93
C VAL A 221 -7.06 2.79 6.12
N ALA A 222 -6.94 4.12 6.03
CA ALA A 222 -5.83 4.77 5.32
C ALA A 222 -4.59 4.84 6.21
N VAL A 223 -3.46 4.33 5.69
CA VAL A 223 -2.15 4.28 6.38
C VAL A 223 -1.11 5.01 5.54
N LEU A 224 -0.41 5.99 6.12
CA LEU A 224 0.75 6.61 5.47
C LEU A 224 1.91 5.61 5.45
N ALA A 225 2.29 5.14 4.25
CA ALA A 225 3.33 4.14 4.07
C ALA A 225 4.74 4.73 4.24
N HIS A 226 5.63 3.99 4.86
CA HIS A 226 7.10 4.21 4.99
C HIS A 226 7.56 5.68 4.98
N PRO A 227 7.04 6.56 5.88
CA PRO A 227 7.27 8.01 5.82
C PRO A 227 8.73 8.41 5.95
N LEU A 228 9.56 7.59 6.58
CA LEU A 228 11.00 7.84 6.72
C LEU A 228 11.79 7.62 5.42
N LYS A 229 11.19 6.98 4.39
CA LYS A 229 11.84 6.76 3.08
C LYS A 229 11.73 7.96 2.14
N TYR A 230 10.96 9.00 2.49
CA TYR A 230 10.74 10.14 1.58
C TYR A 230 11.85 11.21 1.63
N ASN A 231 12.89 11.03 2.42
CA ASN A 231 14.00 11.99 2.59
C ASN A 231 13.50 13.42 2.88
N LEU A 232 12.54 13.53 3.79
CA LEU A 232 11.97 14.80 4.25
C LEU A 232 12.75 15.35 5.43
N SER A 233 12.87 16.69 5.51
CA SER A 233 13.28 17.31 6.76
C SER A 233 12.24 17.07 7.86
N ARG A 234 12.63 17.21 9.14
CA ARG A 234 11.72 17.05 10.29
C ARG A 234 10.46 17.93 10.14
N THR A 235 10.62 19.18 9.71
CA THR A 235 9.50 20.12 9.48
C THR A 235 8.58 19.62 8.35
N GLN A 236 9.15 19.17 7.24
CA GLN A 236 8.37 18.63 6.12
C GLN A 236 7.62 17.35 6.53
N LEU A 237 8.28 16.47 7.28
CA LEU A 237 7.64 15.24 7.78
C LEU A 237 6.47 15.58 8.72
N ARG A 238 6.65 16.53 9.64
CA ARG A 238 5.55 17.03 10.49
C ARG A 238 4.38 17.57 9.65
N SER A 239 4.67 18.37 8.62
CA SER A 239 3.62 18.88 7.72
C SER A 239 2.90 17.77 6.97
N LEU A 240 3.62 16.75 6.47
CA LEU A 240 3.02 15.59 5.82
C LEU A 240 2.09 14.83 6.78
N LEU A 241 2.54 14.58 8.01
CA LEU A 241 1.72 13.90 9.04
C LEU A 241 0.45 14.67 9.36
N ARG A 242 0.56 16.00 9.53
CA ARG A 242 -0.58 16.88 9.78
C ARG A 242 -1.58 16.84 8.61
N ASP A 243 -1.10 17.05 7.38
CA ASP A 243 -1.95 17.11 6.20
C ASP A 243 -2.63 15.75 5.93
N PHE A 244 -1.93 14.64 6.20
CA PHE A 244 -2.47 13.28 6.14
C PHE A 244 -3.57 13.06 7.20
N ALA A 245 -3.33 13.47 8.44
CA ALA A 245 -4.30 13.37 9.52
C ALA A 245 -5.55 14.24 9.24
N MET A 246 -5.35 15.46 8.70
CA MET A 246 -6.46 16.35 8.30
C MET A 246 -7.28 15.81 7.12
N ALA A 247 -6.64 15.08 6.21
CA ALA A 247 -7.32 14.40 5.11
C ALA A 247 -8.17 13.19 5.56
N GLY A 248 -8.11 12.81 6.84
CA GLY A 248 -8.82 11.67 7.40
C GLY A 248 -8.00 10.38 7.40
N GLY A 249 -6.68 10.47 7.30
CA GLY A 249 -5.77 9.35 7.54
C GLY A 249 -5.84 8.90 9.00
N GLU A 250 -5.75 7.59 9.23
CA GLU A 250 -6.04 6.97 10.53
C GLU A 250 -4.83 6.28 11.15
N ALA A 251 -3.87 5.86 10.34
CA ALA A 251 -2.67 5.18 10.82
C ALA A 251 -1.42 5.58 10.03
N ILE A 252 -0.26 5.27 10.61
CA ILE A 252 1.05 5.49 9.99
C ILE A 252 1.89 4.22 10.10
N GLU A 253 2.65 3.89 9.08
CA GLU A 253 3.64 2.83 9.14
C GLU A 253 4.83 3.30 9.98
N LEU A 254 4.78 2.95 11.28
CA LEU A 254 5.81 3.30 12.24
C LEU A 254 7.11 2.53 11.97
N LEU A 255 6.97 1.28 11.50
CA LEU A 255 8.08 0.40 11.14
C LEU A 255 7.88 -0.16 9.73
N CYS A 256 8.88 0.04 8.87
CA CYS A 256 8.90 -0.50 7.52
C CYS A 256 10.23 -1.20 7.23
N GLY A 257 10.24 -2.53 7.34
CA GLY A 257 11.46 -3.31 7.37
C GLY A 257 12.35 -2.94 8.56
N ARG A 258 13.58 -3.43 8.57
CA ARG A 258 14.54 -3.04 9.61
C ARG A 258 14.96 -1.59 9.40
N GLN A 259 14.63 -0.75 10.35
CA GLN A 259 14.97 0.68 10.34
C GLN A 259 15.70 1.11 11.62
N ASN A 260 16.29 2.30 11.61
CA ASN A 260 17.02 2.83 12.74
C ASN A 260 16.06 3.14 13.92
N PRO A 261 16.28 2.57 15.13
CA PRO A 261 15.41 2.81 16.29
C PRO A 261 15.32 4.29 16.72
N VAL A 262 16.36 5.09 16.48
CA VAL A 262 16.35 6.53 16.76
C VAL A 262 15.33 7.22 15.87
N GLN A 263 15.35 6.95 14.56
CA GLN A 263 14.37 7.50 13.62
C GLN A 263 12.94 7.07 13.94
N THR A 264 12.72 5.82 14.37
CA THR A 264 11.42 5.35 14.83
C THR A 264 10.92 6.14 16.04
N ARG A 265 11.79 6.40 17.02
CA ARG A 265 11.45 7.20 18.19
C ARG A 265 11.12 8.66 17.81
N GLU A 266 11.90 9.26 16.94
CA GLU A 266 11.66 10.62 16.44
C GLU A 266 10.35 10.73 15.67
N LEU A 267 10.01 9.72 14.86
CA LEU A 267 8.74 9.65 14.15
C LEU A 267 7.57 9.59 15.14
N ARG A 268 7.67 8.75 16.20
CA ARG A 268 6.66 8.67 17.25
C ARG A 268 6.45 10.01 17.96
N GLN A 269 7.53 10.71 18.30
CA GLN A 269 7.46 12.06 18.91
C GLN A 269 6.79 13.07 17.98
N LEU A 270 7.02 12.98 16.65
CA LEU A 270 6.33 13.83 15.68
C LEU A 270 4.84 13.52 15.59
N MET A 271 4.45 12.25 15.67
CA MET A 271 3.04 11.84 15.70
C MET A 271 2.32 12.41 16.93
N GLU A 272 2.93 12.32 18.11
CA GLU A 272 2.42 12.87 19.35
C GLU A 272 2.28 14.41 19.28
N ALA A 273 3.28 15.09 18.72
CA ALA A 273 3.26 16.54 18.54
C ALA A 273 2.16 17.00 17.56
N VAL A 274 1.94 16.27 16.46
CA VAL A 274 0.86 16.56 15.51
C VAL A 274 -0.52 16.27 16.13
N ALA A 275 -0.65 15.21 16.92
CA ALA A 275 -1.88 14.89 17.64
C ALA A 275 -2.27 16.01 18.63
N ALA A 276 -1.30 16.52 19.38
CA ALA A 276 -1.49 17.65 20.30
C ALA A 276 -1.86 18.93 19.53
N GLU A 277 -1.18 19.24 18.41
CA GLU A 277 -1.50 20.39 17.54
C GLU A 277 -2.94 20.34 17.01
N LEU A 278 -3.41 19.17 16.64
CA LEU A 278 -4.75 18.97 16.07
C LEU A 278 -5.84 18.68 17.13
N ALA A 279 -5.48 18.67 18.41
CA ALA A 279 -6.38 18.32 19.53
C ALA A 279 -7.14 16.99 19.29
N ARG A 280 -6.42 15.95 18.84
CA ARG A 280 -6.96 14.62 18.54
C ARG A 280 -6.04 13.52 19.05
N PRO A 281 -6.52 12.27 19.20
CA PRO A 281 -5.65 11.15 19.52
C PRO A 281 -4.55 10.97 18.45
N PRO A 282 -3.37 10.45 18.83
CA PRO A 282 -2.35 10.07 17.87
C PRO A 282 -2.86 9.06 16.85
N LEU A 283 -2.28 9.09 15.63
CA LEU A 283 -2.55 8.08 14.61
C LEU A 283 -2.17 6.68 15.14
N HIS A 284 -2.92 5.66 14.72
CA HIS A 284 -2.56 4.28 15.00
C HIS A 284 -1.25 3.91 14.31
N CYS A 285 -0.57 2.89 14.82
CA CYS A 285 0.70 2.42 14.30
C CYS A 285 0.51 1.16 13.48
N SER A 286 0.95 1.20 12.22
CA SER A 286 1.12 0.04 11.35
C SER A 286 2.58 -0.38 11.30
N LEU A 287 2.81 -1.56 10.77
CA LEU A 287 4.13 -2.10 10.47
C LEU A 287 4.05 -2.98 9.21
N GLY A 288 5.16 -3.14 8.54
CA GLY A 288 5.31 -4.07 7.44
C GLY A 288 6.77 -4.26 7.05
N SER A 289 7.05 -5.31 6.31
CA SER A 289 8.40 -5.55 5.80
C SER A 289 8.70 -4.72 4.55
N ASP A 290 7.68 -4.38 3.78
CA ASP A 290 7.79 -3.89 2.42
C ASP A 290 8.60 -4.90 1.57
N PHE A 291 8.27 -6.19 1.78
CA PHE A 291 8.91 -7.32 1.12
C PHE A 291 8.62 -7.31 -0.37
N HIS A 292 9.67 -7.47 -1.18
CA HIS A 292 9.56 -7.63 -2.62
C HIS A 292 10.29 -8.90 -3.09
N GLN A 293 11.35 -9.30 -2.38
CA GLN A 293 12.19 -10.44 -2.79
C GLN A 293 12.99 -11.02 -1.61
N PRO A 294 13.28 -12.34 -1.65
CA PRO A 294 14.00 -13.04 -0.57
C PRO A 294 15.43 -12.55 -0.29
N GLU A 295 16.09 -11.98 -1.30
CA GLU A 295 17.50 -11.55 -1.22
C GLU A 295 17.69 -10.28 -0.38
N GLN A 296 16.61 -9.76 0.23
CA GLN A 296 16.63 -8.57 1.09
C GLN A 296 16.29 -8.93 2.55
N PRO A 297 17.21 -9.50 3.34
CA PRO A 297 16.90 -9.98 4.69
C PRO A 297 16.46 -8.88 5.66
N TRP A 298 16.77 -7.61 5.36
CA TRP A 298 16.27 -6.45 6.14
C TRP A 298 14.80 -6.10 5.85
N ARG A 299 14.19 -6.75 4.86
CA ARG A 299 12.77 -6.66 4.50
C ARG A 299 12.10 -8.04 4.50
N GLU A 300 12.60 -8.97 5.30
CA GLU A 300 12.00 -10.30 5.41
C GLU A 300 10.62 -10.19 6.07
N LEU A 301 9.67 -10.99 5.58
CA LEU A 301 8.32 -11.05 6.14
C LEU A 301 8.35 -11.30 7.65
N GLY A 302 7.56 -10.55 8.40
CA GLY A 302 7.49 -10.63 9.85
C GLY A 302 8.76 -10.21 10.59
N CYS A 303 9.68 -9.47 9.95
CA CYS A 303 10.97 -9.08 10.54
C CYS A 303 10.89 -7.96 11.58
N VAL A 304 9.72 -7.35 11.77
CA VAL A 304 9.53 -6.22 12.69
C VAL A 304 8.37 -6.46 13.66
N ARG A 305 8.41 -5.78 14.80
CA ARG A 305 7.36 -5.78 15.82
C ARG A 305 7.12 -4.37 16.30
N LEU A 306 5.84 -4.00 16.53
CA LEU A 306 5.54 -2.71 17.14
C LEU A 306 6.14 -2.62 18.54
N PRO A 307 6.68 -1.45 18.94
CA PRO A 307 7.10 -1.22 20.31
C PRO A 307 5.89 -1.17 21.26
N GLU A 308 6.13 -1.44 22.53
CA GLU A 308 5.11 -1.31 23.56
C GLU A 308 4.57 0.13 23.66
N GLY A 309 3.32 0.24 24.14
CA GLY A 309 2.68 1.52 24.40
C GLY A 309 2.27 2.32 23.15
N VAL A 310 2.15 1.67 21.99
CA VAL A 310 1.53 2.26 20.80
C VAL A 310 0.17 1.62 20.53
N GLN A 311 -0.72 2.39 19.88
CA GLN A 311 -2.02 1.90 19.43
C GLN A 311 -1.84 1.18 18.08
N PRO A 312 -2.01 -0.15 18.00
CA PRO A 312 -1.82 -0.88 16.76
C PRO A 312 -2.97 -0.65 15.78
N VAL A 313 -2.67 -0.62 14.47
CA VAL A 313 -3.68 -0.37 13.43
C VAL A 313 -4.73 -1.48 13.35
N TRP A 314 -4.41 -2.71 13.74
CA TRP A 314 -5.41 -3.80 13.73
C TRP A 314 -6.55 -3.62 14.73
N ALA A 315 -6.44 -2.68 15.69
CA ALA A 315 -7.58 -2.26 16.52
C ALA A 315 -8.67 -1.50 15.73
N LEU A 316 -8.36 -1.08 14.49
CA LEU A 316 -9.30 -0.42 13.58
C LEU A 316 -9.96 -1.37 12.57
N LEU A 317 -9.43 -2.58 12.40
CA LEU A 317 -9.89 -3.53 11.38
C LEU A 317 -11.19 -4.22 11.80
N GLY A 318 -12.05 -4.54 10.83
CA GLY A 318 -13.33 -5.22 11.06
C GLY A 318 -14.43 -4.34 11.66
N ARG A 319 -14.34 -3.01 11.55
CA ARG A 319 -15.36 -2.06 12.03
C ARG A 319 -16.50 -1.86 11.04
#